data_9e8efad5e4acc1b547a660b77f9b056f
#
_entry.id   9e8efad5e4acc1b547a660b77f9b056f
#
_cell.length_a   1.000
_cell.length_b   1.000
_cell.length_c   1.000
_cell.angle_alpha   90.00
_cell.angle_beta   90.00
_cell.angle_gamma   90.00
#
_symmetry.space_group_name_H-M   'P 1'
#
loop_
_entity.id
_entity.type
_entity.pdbx_description
1 polymer ?
#
loop_
_entity_poly.entity_id
_entity_poly.type
_entity_poly.pdbx_seq_one_letter_code
_entity_poly.pdbx_strand_id
1 'polypeptide(L)'
;MRHSAFLFVAISATIVAAHGQSVPAAIFTDPPADAAHPAGMTVLHIPSHGVRINGLVYQPTGAGPHPTLVICHGLPGNEKNLDLAQAVRRAGWNAVTFNYRGSWGSPGVFRFAQNLEDADAVLAYLREPANAARLGIDTKRMALAGHSMGGWVTAHTAAHDHALIGAILISAADMGSIGGLEHEQIVALMADDKETLAGVTAESMADEVTANAKAFSLDNTIDGLTQVPLLVLSSDDGLAPTAGKLVKAIAAKGGQKVTSVHAATDHGWSDHRILLESTIINWLAGLH
;
A
#
# COMPACT_ATOMS: atom_id res chain seq x y z
N MET A 1 -8.31 14.93 -52.47
CA MET A 1 -8.09 13.76 -51.63
C MET A 1 -7.06 14.12 -50.58
N ARG A 2 -7.47 14.36 -49.34
CA ARG A 2 -6.55 14.66 -48.21
C ARG A 2 -6.32 13.38 -47.45
N HIS A 3 -5.08 12.88 -47.44
CA HIS A 3 -4.68 11.74 -46.68
C HIS A 3 -4.36 12.20 -45.26
N SER A 4 -5.21 11.85 -44.29
CA SER A 4 -4.91 12.01 -42.85
C SER A 4 -4.07 10.83 -42.41
N ALA A 5 -2.78 11.10 -42.11
CA ALA A 5 -1.94 10.11 -41.47
C ALA A 5 -2.26 10.06 -39.97
N PHE A 6 -2.80 8.93 -39.53
CA PHE A 6 -2.94 8.63 -38.11
C PHE A 6 -1.56 8.20 -37.56
N LEU A 7 -1.02 9.03 -36.68
CA LEU A 7 0.21 8.70 -35.93
C LEU A 7 -0.18 7.76 -34.80
N PHE A 8 0.14 6.47 -34.92
CA PHE A 8 0.04 5.51 -33.82
C PHE A 8 1.22 5.74 -32.88
N VAL A 9 0.97 6.37 -31.73
CA VAL A 9 1.93 6.39 -30.62
C VAL A 9 1.84 5.04 -29.92
N ALA A 10 2.87 4.21 -30.10
CA ALA A 10 3.00 2.97 -29.37
C ALA A 10 3.32 3.29 -27.89
N ILE A 11 2.37 3.05 -27.00
CA ILE A 11 2.55 3.17 -25.56
C ILE A 11 3.24 1.89 -25.09
N SER A 12 4.50 1.97 -24.73
CA SER A 12 5.27 0.87 -24.15
C SER A 12 5.15 0.91 -22.64
N ALA A 13 4.40 -0.03 -22.05
CA ALA A 13 4.54 -0.33 -20.64
C ALA A 13 5.92 -0.97 -20.43
N THR A 14 6.79 -0.33 -19.68
CA THR A 14 8.16 -0.82 -19.45
C THR A 14 8.09 -1.89 -18.36
N ILE A 15 8.15 -3.18 -18.75
CA ILE A 15 8.45 -4.26 -17.82
C ILE A 15 9.95 -4.20 -17.56
N VAL A 16 10.34 -3.68 -16.39
CA VAL A 16 11.75 -3.66 -15.97
C VAL A 16 12.04 -5.02 -15.35
N ALA A 17 12.88 -5.82 -16.02
CA ALA A 17 13.42 -7.02 -15.40
C ALA A 17 14.24 -6.61 -14.16
N ALA A 18 14.02 -7.28 -13.03
CA ALA A 18 14.59 -6.96 -11.72
C ALA A 18 16.14 -7.12 -11.60
N HIS A 19 16.82 -7.38 -12.70
CA HIS A 19 18.25 -7.62 -12.75
C HIS A 19 19.00 -6.31 -13.02
N GLY A 20 19.57 -5.70 -11.96
CA GLY A 20 20.51 -4.59 -12.09
C GLY A 20 20.22 -3.33 -11.30
N GLN A 21 19.17 -3.30 -10.45
CA GLN A 21 19.00 -2.15 -9.55
C GLN A 21 20.06 -2.18 -8.43
N SER A 22 20.71 -1.05 -8.20
CA SER A 22 21.63 -0.92 -7.07
C SER A 22 20.87 -1.05 -5.76
N VAL A 23 21.40 -1.83 -4.82
CA VAL A 23 20.83 -1.93 -3.47
C VAL A 23 21.12 -0.62 -2.74
N PRO A 24 20.09 0.15 -2.32
CA PRO A 24 20.29 1.39 -1.58
C PRO A 24 21.01 1.16 -0.26
N ALA A 25 21.91 2.07 0.15
CA ALA A 25 22.60 1.97 1.42
C ALA A 25 21.66 1.87 2.62
N ALA A 26 20.48 2.50 2.53
CA ALA A 26 19.43 2.44 3.55
C ALA A 26 18.95 1.01 3.92
N ILE A 27 19.22 0.01 3.07
CA ILE A 27 18.89 -1.39 3.36
C ILE A 27 19.79 -1.96 4.46
N PHE A 28 21.08 -1.64 4.45
CA PHE A 28 22.11 -2.28 5.28
C PHE A 28 22.98 -1.31 6.08
N THR A 29 22.75 0.00 5.97
CA THR A 29 23.57 1.01 6.67
C THR A 29 22.67 2.04 7.33
N ASP A 30 22.93 2.32 8.61
CA ASP A 30 22.29 3.43 9.29
C ASP A 30 22.86 4.78 8.81
N PRO A 31 22.03 5.80 8.65
CA PRO A 31 22.51 7.14 8.29
C PRO A 31 23.33 7.73 9.44
N PRO A 32 24.20 8.74 9.18
CA PRO A 32 24.91 9.46 10.21
C PRO A 32 23.95 10.00 11.28
N ALA A 33 24.36 9.94 12.55
CA ALA A 33 23.59 10.47 13.64
C ALA A 33 23.53 12.01 13.58
N ASP A 34 22.35 12.57 13.79
CA ASP A 34 22.12 14.00 14.00
C ASP A 34 21.65 14.19 15.45
N ALA A 35 22.48 14.78 16.29
CA ALA A 35 22.15 15.00 17.70
C ALA A 35 21.03 16.04 17.90
N ALA A 36 20.85 16.97 16.96
CA ALA A 36 19.80 17.97 17.03
C ALA A 36 18.43 17.42 16.55
N HIS A 37 18.46 16.48 15.61
CA HIS A 37 17.26 15.87 15.02
C HIS A 37 17.47 14.34 14.91
N PRO A 38 17.47 13.63 16.06
CA PRO A 38 17.74 12.19 16.06
C PRO A 38 16.58 11.43 15.40
N ALA A 39 16.90 10.27 14.81
CA ALA A 39 15.88 9.32 14.40
C ALA A 39 15.04 8.89 15.61
N GLY A 40 13.74 8.67 15.39
CA GLY A 40 12.81 8.39 16.47
C GLY A 40 11.66 7.49 16.06
N MET A 41 10.81 7.24 17.05
CA MET A 41 9.59 6.46 16.90
C MET A 41 8.50 7.07 17.80
N THR A 42 7.33 7.33 17.24
CA THR A 42 6.19 7.90 17.98
C THR A 42 4.97 7.00 17.82
N VAL A 43 4.37 6.59 18.94
CA VAL A 43 3.09 5.87 18.97
C VAL A 43 1.97 6.84 18.60
N LEU A 44 1.07 6.38 17.74
CA LEU A 44 -0.08 7.13 17.29
C LEU A 44 -1.38 6.48 17.80
N HIS A 45 -2.33 7.32 18.19
CA HIS A 45 -3.71 6.94 18.49
C HIS A 45 -4.61 7.76 17.57
N ILE A 46 -4.91 7.21 16.40
CA ILE A 46 -5.54 7.93 15.30
C ILE A 46 -7.06 7.83 15.42
N PRO A 47 -7.79 8.95 15.53
CA PRO A 47 -9.25 8.92 15.53
C PRO A 47 -9.78 8.35 14.21
N SER A 48 -10.61 7.32 14.31
CA SER A 48 -11.35 6.75 13.17
C SER A 48 -12.74 6.33 13.62
N HIS A 49 -13.77 6.98 13.10
CA HIS A 49 -15.18 6.61 13.28
C HIS A 49 -15.58 6.22 14.71
N GLY A 50 -15.23 7.07 15.68
CA GLY A 50 -15.63 6.92 17.09
C GLY A 50 -14.68 6.10 17.95
N VAL A 51 -13.65 5.51 17.40
CA VAL A 51 -12.56 4.82 18.13
C VAL A 51 -11.20 5.47 17.83
N ARG A 52 -10.16 5.01 18.52
CA ARG A 52 -8.78 5.43 18.25
C ARG A 52 -7.97 4.20 17.87
N ILE A 53 -7.64 4.08 16.58
CA ILE A 53 -6.82 2.99 16.08
C ILE A 53 -5.35 3.22 16.42
N ASN A 54 -4.63 2.12 16.58
CA ASN A 54 -3.21 2.14 16.94
C ASN A 54 -2.35 2.28 15.70
N GLY A 55 -1.33 3.12 15.79
CA GLY A 55 -0.35 3.30 14.74
C GLY A 55 1.02 3.65 15.30
N LEU A 56 2.00 3.69 14.43
CA LEU A 56 3.38 3.99 14.73
C LEU A 56 3.98 4.77 13.58
N VAL A 57 4.70 5.84 13.87
CA VAL A 57 5.56 6.51 12.90
C VAL A 57 7.02 6.30 13.28
N TYR A 58 7.81 5.81 12.32
CA TYR A 58 9.26 5.80 12.35
C TYR A 58 9.76 7.08 11.70
N GLN A 59 10.48 7.89 12.44
CA GLN A 59 10.97 9.21 12.01
C GLN A 59 12.44 9.12 11.64
N PRO A 60 12.85 9.62 10.46
CA PRO A 60 14.26 9.61 10.07
C PRO A 60 15.07 10.61 10.89
N THR A 61 16.39 10.48 10.82
CA THR A 61 17.33 11.49 11.29
C THR A 61 17.33 12.72 10.36
N GLY A 62 17.66 13.88 10.89
CA GLY A 62 17.76 15.14 10.15
C GLY A 62 16.56 16.08 10.36
N ALA A 63 16.74 17.34 10.00
CA ALA A 63 15.70 18.35 10.10
C ALA A 63 14.58 18.06 9.09
N GLY A 64 13.31 18.00 9.56
CA GLY A 64 12.13 17.86 8.73
C GLY A 64 11.67 19.20 8.09
N PRO A 65 10.53 19.20 7.40
CA PRO A 65 9.60 18.07 7.26
C PRO A 65 10.09 17.01 6.25
N HIS A 66 9.78 15.75 6.53
CA HIS A 66 10.18 14.61 5.70
C HIS A 66 9.01 14.08 4.86
N PRO A 67 9.26 13.54 3.65
CA PRO A 67 8.25 12.79 2.92
C PRO A 67 7.80 11.58 3.75
N THR A 68 6.59 11.08 3.50
CA THR A 68 5.97 10.07 4.35
C THR A 68 5.40 8.93 3.52
N LEU A 69 5.76 7.69 3.87
CA LEU A 69 5.13 6.48 3.37
C LEU A 69 4.22 5.91 4.44
N VAL A 70 2.94 5.74 4.12
CA VAL A 70 1.98 5.01 4.95
C VAL A 70 1.89 3.58 4.43
N ILE A 71 1.94 2.57 5.32
CA ILE A 71 1.96 1.16 4.97
C ILE A 71 0.71 0.48 5.54
N CYS A 72 -0.12 -0.05 4.64
CA CYS A 72 -1.34 -0.80 4.92
C CYS A 72 -1.00 -2.30 4.99
N HIS A 73 -1.23 -2.94 6.15
CA HIS A 73 -0.99 -4.37 6.29
C HIS A 73 -2.07 -5.22 5.63
N GLY A 74 -1.76 -6.50 5.35
CA GLY A 74 -2.67 -7.47 4.79
C GLY A 74 -3.66 -8.08 5.79
N LEU A 75 -4.29 -9.18 5.41
CA LEU A 75 -5.15 -10.02 6.26
C LEU A 75 -4.34 -11.24 6.71
N PRO A 76 -4.32 -11.60 7.99
CA PRO A 76 -4.80 -10.84 9.15
C PRO A 76 -3.82 -9.75 9.59
N GLY A 77 -2.68 -9.58 8.92
CA GLY A 77 -1.65 -8.61 9.22
C GLY A 77 -0.49 -9.17 10.04
N ASN A 78 -0.16 -10.43 9.85
CA ASN A 78 1.06 -11.03 10.42
C ASN A 78 2.31 -10.40 9.79
N GLU A 79 2.32 -10.25 8.47
CA GLU A 79 3.34 -9.48 7.76
C GLU A 79 2.91 -8.02 7.66
N LYS A 80 3.59 -7.16 8.41
CA LYS A 80 3.34 -5.71 8.46
C LYS A 80 4.38 -4.88 7.72
N ASN A 81 5.34 -5.53 7.08
CA ASN A 81 6.44 -4.90 6.37
C ASN A 81 7.25 -3.92 7.25
N LEU A 82 7.55 -4.33 8.51
CA LEU A 82 8.27 -3.48 9.46
C LEU A 82 9.75 -3.33 9.09
N ASP A 83 10.35 -4.28 8.42
CA ASP A 83 11.68 -4.20 7.81
C ASP A 83 11.70 -3.12 6.72
N LEU A 84 10.71 -3.12 5.81
CA LEU A 84 10.52 -2.06 4.83
C LEU A 84 10.35 -0.70 5.51
N ALA A 85 9.52 -0.61 6.58
CA ALA A 85 9.32 0.64 7.31
C ALA A 85 10.64 1.18 7.86
N GLN A 86 11.50 0.32 8.41
CA GLN A 86 12.81 0.71 8.91
C GLN A 86 13.79 1.10 7.79
N ALA A 87 13.76 0.41 6.65
CA ALA A 87 14.59 0.75 5.49
C ALA A 87 14.17 2.10 4.90
N VAL A 88 12.86 2.35 4.78
CA VAL A 88 12.28 3.63 4.32
C VAL A 88 12.66 4.77 5.28
N ARG A 89 12.62 4.54 6.61
CA ARG A 89 13.10 5.50 7.61
C ARG A 89 14.58 5.85 7.39
N ARG A 90 15.43 4.85 7.19
CA ARG A 90 16.86 5.07 6.91
C ARG A 90 17.10 5.80 5.58
N ALA A 91 16.18 5.68 4.64
CA ALA A 91 16.20 6.42 3.38
C ALA A 91 15.72 7.89 3.50
N GLY A 92 15.42 8.37 4.72
CA GLY A 92 15.05 9.77 4.96
C GLY A 92 13.55 10.07 4.89
N TRP A 93 12.69 9.07 4.90
CA TRP A 93 11.23 9.20 4.91
C TRP A 93 10.66 8.89 6.30
N ASN A 94 9.58 9.54 6.68
CA ASN A 94 8.72 8.97 7.72
C ASN A 94 8.09 7.69 7.17
N ALA A 95 8.04 6.64 8.00
CA ALA A 95 7.29 5.43 7.68
C ALA A 95 6.20 5.23 8.74
N VAL A 96 4.94 5.21 8.32
CA VAL A 96 3.78 5.06 9.19
C VAL A 96 3.15 3.70 8.98
N THR A 97 3.00 2.95 10.07
CA THR A 97 2.22 1.70 10.10
C THR A 97 1.05 1.88 11.04
N PHE A 98 -0.07 1.20 10.78
CA PHE A 98 -1.24 1.24 11.64
C PHE A 98 -1.99 -0.08 11.61
N ASN A 99 -2.87 -0.29 12.57
CA ASN A 99 -3.78 -1.43 12.62
C ASN A 99 -5.21 -0.93 12.43
N TYR A 100 -5.95 -1.54 11.52
CA TYR A 100 -7.36 -1.20 11.27
C TYR A 100 -8.24 -1.40 12.50
N ARG A 101 -9.43 -0.84 12.52
CA ARG A 101 -10.44 -1.11 13.56
C ARG A 101 -10.64 -2.61 13.76
N GLY A 102 -10.64 -3.05 15.02
CA GLY A 102 -10.79 -4.46 15.37
C GLY A 102 -9.63 -5.36 14.94
N SER A 103 -8.46 -4.80 14.62
CA SER A 103 -7.28 -5.56 14.21
C SER A 103 -6.10 -5.27 15.16
N TRP A 104 -5.39 -6.30 15.59
CA TRP A 104 -4.14 -6.20 16.36
C TRP A 104 -4.20 -5.21 17.54
N GLY A 105 -5.25 -5.27 18.33
CA GLY A 105 -5.44 -4.44 19.52
C GLY A 105 -5.98 -3.03 19.26
N SER A 106 -6.24 -2.65 18.02
CA SER A 106 -7.07 -1.48 17.73
C SER A 106 -8.51 -1.75 18.15
N PRO A 107 -9.17 -0.79 18.85
CA PRO A 107 -10.56 -0.95 19.26
C PRO A 107 -11.52 -1.09 18.08
N GLY A 108 -12.73 -1.59 18.36
CA GLY A 108 -13.81 -1.76 17.38
C GLY A 108 -13.97 -3.18 16.92
N VAL A 109 -14.73 -3.36 15.85
CA VAL A 109 -14.99 -4.63 15.18
C VAL A 109 -14.38 -4.58 13.80
N PHE A 110 -13.69 -5.64 13.38
CA PHE A 110 -13.10 -5.69 12.04
C PHE A 110 -14.19 -5.76 10.97
N ARG A 111 -14.01 -5.01 9.89
CA ARG A 111 -14.79 -5.07 8.65
C ARG A 111 -13.92 -4.64 7.47
N PHE A 112 -14.03 -5.31 6.33
CA PHE A 112 -13.27 -4.95 5.13
C PHE A 112 -13.59 -3.54 4.63
N ALA A 113 -14.88 -3.17 4.59
CA ALA A 113 -15.28 -1.82 4.18
C ALA A 113 -14.69 -0.73 5.09
N GLN A 114 -14.56 -1.00 6.38
CA GLN A 114 -13.98 -0.05 7.35
C GLN A 114 -12.47 0.15 7.18
N ASN A 115 -11.76 -0.81 6.58
CA ASN A 115 -10.34 -0.67 6.32
C ASN A 115 -10.05 0.48 5.34
N LEU A 116 -10.96 0.72 4.38
CA LEU A 116 -10.86 1.86 3.46
C LEU A 116 -11.04 3.18 4.22
N GLU A 117 -12.05 3.27 5.08
CA GLU A 117 -12.29 4.45 5.93
C GLU A 117 -11.14 4.71 6.90
N ASP A 118 -10.51 3.67 7.44
CA ASP A 118 -9.38 3.79 8.35
C ASP A 118 -8.13 4.33 7.64
N ALA A 119 -7.87 3.91 6.41
CA ALA A 119 -6.78 4.46 5.60
C ALA A 119 -6.98 5.95 5.33
N ASP A 120 -8.21 6.36 4.97
CA ASP A 120 -8.55 7.78 4.80
C ASP A 120 -8.39 8.57 6.09
N ALA A 121 -8.83 8.01 7.24
CA ALA A 121 -8.66 8.63 8.54
C ALA A 121 -7.19 8.81 8.93
N VAL A 122 -6.32 7.83 8.62
CA VAL A 122 -4.87 7.93 8.82
C VAL A 122 -4.29 9.07 7.99
N LEU A 123 -4.59 9.14 6.70
CA LEU A 123 -4.09 10.20 5.82
C LEU A 123 -4.58 11.58 6.28
N ALA A 124 -5.85 11.70 6.65
CA ALA A 124 -6.42 12.95 7.18
C ALA A 124 -5.71 13.38 8.50
N TYR A 125 -5.50 12.43 9.42
CA TYR A 125 -4.80 12.70 10.68
C TYR A 125 -3.36 13.18 10.46
N LEU A 126 -2.64 12.59 9.52
CA LEU A 126 -1.25 12.97 9.22
C LEU A 126 -1.18 14.34 8.52
N ARG A 127 -2.20 14.71 7.76
CA ARG A 127 -2.31 16.01 7.08
C ARG A 127 -2.78 17.14 7.98
N GLU A 128 -3.34 16.84 9.16
CA GLU A 128 -3.72 17.85 10.14
C GLU A 128 -2.50 18.69 10.53
N PRO A 129 -2.53 20.04 10.41
CA PRO A 129 -1.34 20.88 10.58
C PRO A 129 -0.60 20.67 11.92
N ALA A 130 -1.34 20.48 13.02
CA ALA A 130 -0.74 20.22 14.32
C ALA A 130 0.01 18.88 14.38
N ASN A 131 -0.57 17.83 13.77
CA ASN A 131 0.07 16.51 13.70
C ASN A 131 1.25 16.52 12.72
N ALA A 132 1.10 17.14 11.56
CA ALA A 132 2.17 17.25 10.57
C ALA A 132 3.39 17.96 11.16
N ALA A 133 3.19 19.10 11.84
CA ALA A 133 4.27 19.82 12.50
C ALA A 133 4.94 19.00 13.61
N ARG A 134 4.15 18.34 14.47
CA ARG A 134 4.65 17.51 15.58
C ARG A 134 5.44 16.30 15.12
N LEU A 135 5.02 15.70 14.01
CA LEU A 135 5.60 14.46 13.47
C LEU A 135 6.65 14.72 12.38
N GLY A 136 6.87 15.98 12.00
CA GLY A 136 7.81 16.35 10.94
C GLY A 136 7.39 15.83 9.55
N ILE A 137 6.09 15.90 9.23
CA ILE A 137 5.52 15.37 7.98
C ILE A 137 5.44 16.47 6.91
N ASP A 138 5.99 16.17 5.73
CA ASP A 138 5.69 16.95 4.53
C ASP A 138 4.37 16.45 3.92
N THR A 139 3.30 17.21 4.18
CA THR A 139 1.94 16.84 3.73
C THR A 139 1.76 16.87 2.21
N LYS A 140 2.69 17.47 1.48
CA LYS A 140 2.70 17.48 0.01
C LYS A 140 3.46 16.29 -0.59
N ARG A 141 4.18 15.55 0.22
CA ARG A 141 5.00 14.41 -0.21
C ARG A 141 4.63 13.16 0.57
N MET A 142 3.39 12.70 0.38
CA MET A 142 2.86 11.49 1.00
C MET A 142 2.60 10.43 -0.06
N ALA A 143 3.04 9.20 0.21
CA ALA A 143 2.78 8.02 -0.59
C ALA A 143 2.09 6.94 0.26
N LEU A 144 1.36 6.04 -0.39
CA LEU A 144 0.66 4.94 0.26
C LEU A 144 1.16 3.61 -0.31
N ALA A 145 1.44 2.65 0.55
CA ALA A 145 1.82 1.29 0.18
C ALA A 145 0.92 0.27 0.88
N GLY A 146 0.71 -0.89 0.26
CA GLY A 146 -0.02 -1.95 0.93
C GLY A 146 0.29 -3.33 0.37
N HIS A 147 0.28 -4.31 1.25
CA HIS A 147 0.52 -5.71 0.95
C HIS A 147 -0.78 -6.50 1.00
N SER A 148 -1.01 -7.40 0.04
CA SER A 148 -2.17 -8.29 0.04
C SER A 148 -3.51 -7.51 0.11
N MET A 149 -4.36 -7.74 1.12
CA MET A 149 -5.55 -6.91 1.40
C MET A 149 -5.19 -5.42 1.55
N GLY A 150 -4.04 -5.10 2.16
CA GLY A 150 -3.55 -3.72 2.25
C GLY A 150 -3.26 -3.10 0.88
N GLY A 151 -2.89 -3.90 -0.10
CA GLY A 151 -2.76 -3.48 -1.50
C GLY A 151 -4.11 -3.10 -2.12
N TRP A 152 -5.17 -3.86 -1.81
CA TRP A 152 -6.54 -3.51 -2.18
C TRP A 152 -6.98 -2.20 -1.51
N VAL A 153 -6.72 -2.02 -0.21
CA VAL A 153 -6.97 -0.75 0.49
C VAL A 153 -6.22 0.39 -0.20
N THR A 154 -4.92 0.20 -0.48
CA THR A 154 -4.09 1.21 -1.15
C THR A 154 -4.65 1.60 -2.53
N ALA A 155 -5.08 0.63 -3.33
CA ALA A 155 -5.64 0.89 -4.65
C ALA A 155 -6.93 1.72 -4.56
N HIS A 156 -7.86 1.37 -3.67
CA HIS A 156 -9.11 2.10 -3.48
C HIS A 156 -8.87 3.51 -2.94
N THR A 157 -8.01 3.67 -1.92
CA THR A 157 -7.69 4.98 -1.36
C THR A 157 -6.98 5.88 -2.38
N ALA A 158 -5.97 5.37 -3.08
CA ALA A 158 -5.25 6.15 -4.09
C ALA A 158 -6.10 6.52 -5.31
N ALA A 159 -7.15 5.75 -5.59
CA ALA A 159 -8.05 6.05 -6.69
C ALA A 159 -8.89 7.32 -6.47
N HIS A 160 -9.07 7.79 -5.22
CA HIS A 160 -9.79 9.02 -4.91
C HIS A 160 -8.93 10.08 -4.22
N ASP A 161 -7.80 9.71 -3.60
CA ASP A 161 -6.88 10.67 -2.95
C ASP A 161 -5.75 11.08 -3.90
N HIS A 162 -6.03 12.00 -4.79
CA HIS A 162 -5.06 12.50 -5.77
C HIS A 162 -4.03 13.47 -5.19
N ALA A 163 -4.02 13.72 -3.87
CA ALA A 163 -2.95 14.41 -3.18
C ALA A 163 -1.77 13.50 -2.81
N LEU A 164 -1.90 12.19 -3.00
CA LEU A 164 -0.80 11.24 -2.91
C LEU A 164 0.17 11.43 -4.07
N ILE A 165 1.47 11.47 -3.79
CA ILE A 165 2.50 11.54 -4.84
C ILE A 165 2.79 10.18 -5.47
N GLY A 166 2.27 9.09 -4.90
CA GLY A 166 2.39 7.74 -5.44
C GLY A 166 1.72 6.68 -4.60
N ALA A 167 1.44 5.53 -5.23
CA ALA A 167 0.87 4.35 -4.59
C ALA A 167 1.68 3.09 -4.95
N ILE A 168 1.78 2.15 -4.00
CA ILE A 168 2.56 0.92 -4.13
C ILE A 168 1.67 -0.27 -3.76
N LEU A 169 1.46 -1.16 -4.70
CA LEU A 169 0.70 -2.39 -4.52
C LEU A 169 1.67 -3.57 -4.45
N ILE A 170 1.73 -4.24 -3.30
CA ILE A 170 2.61 -5.39 -3.06
C ILE A 170 1.74 -6.63 -2.99
N SER A 171 1.85 -7.55 -3.97
CA SER A 171 1.05 -8.78 -4.04
C SER A 171 -0.43 -8.52 -3.68
N ALA A 172 -1.01 -7.47 -4.28
CA ALA A 172 -2.32 -6.97 -3.91
C ALA A 172 -3.43 -7.99 -4.22
N ALA A 173 -4.26 -8.28 -3.23
CA ALA A 173 -5.48 -9.05 -3.40
C ALA A 173 -6.56 -8.22 -4.13
N ASP A 174 -7.50 -8.88 -4.80
CA ASP A 174 -8.74 -8.25 -5.24
C ASP A 174 -9.89 -8.84 -4.42
N MET A 175 -10.32 -8.10 -3.41
CA MET A 175 -11.40 -8.55 -2.51
C MET A 175 -12.71 -8.74 -3.25
N GLY A 176 -12.91 -8.02 -4.36
CA GLY A 176 -14.07 -8.22 -5.23
C GLY A 176 -14.04 -9.57 -5.96
N SER A 177 -12.88 -9.98 -6.46
CA SER A 177 -12.72 -11.30 -7.08
C SER A 177 -12.87 -12.43 -6.06
N ILE A 178 -12.37 -12.26 -4.83
CA ILE A 178 -12.59 -13.21 -3.74
C ILE A 178 -14.09 -13.33 -3.43
N GLY A 179 -14.83 -12.22 -3.36
CA GLY A 179 -16.27 -12.21 -3.13
C GLY A 179 -17.11 -12.87 -4.24
N GLY A 180 -16.50 -13.11 -5.40
CA GLY A 180 -17.10 -13.86 -6.50
C GLY A 180 -16.90 -15.38 -6.46
N LEU A 181 -16.15 -15.90 -5.49
CA LEU A 181 -15.97 -17.34 -5.28
C LEU A 181 -17.21 -17.96 -4.60
N GLU A 182 -17.29 -19.30 -4.60
CA GLU A 182 -18.30 -20.01 -3.83
C GLU A 182 -18.14 -19.71 -2.32
N HIS A 183 -19.25 -19.49 -1.62
CA HIS A 183 -19.24 -19.05 -0.21
C HIS A 183 -18.39 -19.94 0.69
N GLU A 184 -18.48 -21.28 0.55
CA GLU A 184 -17.69 -22.22 1.33
C GLU A 184 -16.18 -22.06 1.10
N GLN A 185 -15.76 -21.69 -0.11
CA GLN A 185 -14.36 -21.42 -0.43
C GLN A 185 -13.87 -20.14 0.27
N ILE A 186 -14.73 -19.10 0.32
CA ILE A 186 -14.40 -17.86 1.01
C ILE A 186 -14.32 -18.10 2.52
N VAL A 187 -15.26 -18.86 3.10
CA VAL A 187 -15.22 -19.24 4.52
C VAL A 187 -13.92 -19.97 4.85
N ALA A 188 -13.51 -20.92 4.02
CA ALA A 188 -12.24 -21.64 4.20
C ALA A 188 -11.03 -20.70 4.17
N LEU A 189 -10.99 -19.74 3.24
CA LEU A 189 -9.93 -18.72 3.16
C LEU A 189 -9.89 -17.83 4.43
N MET A 190 -11.05 -17.50 5.00
CA MET A 190 -11.15 -16.62 6.17
C MET A 190 -10.90 -17.36 7.48
N ALA A 191 -10.99 -18.68 7.52
CA ALA A 191 -10.90 -19.47 8.75
C ALA A 191 -9.55 -19.35 9.45
N ASP A 192 -8.47 -19.29 8.67
CA ASP A 192 -7.09 -19.21 9.17
C ASP A 192 -6.65 -17.77 9.51
N ASP A 193 -7.43 -16.76 9.08
CA ASP A 193 -7.06 -15.35 9.11
C ASP A 193 -7.81 -14.49 10.15
N LYS A 194 -8.51 -15.11 11.11
CA LYS A 194 -9.39 -14.39 12.06
C LYS A 194 -8.78 -14.15 13.44
N GLU A 195 -7.69 -14.81 13.80
CA GLU A 195 -7.21 -14.89 15.19
C GLU A 195 -6.88 -13.54 15.83
N THR A 196 -6.47 -12.56 15.02
CA THR A 196 -6.10 -11.22 15.49
C THR A 196 -7.18 -10.19 15.23
N LEU A 197 -8.37 -10.63 14.80
CA LEU A 197 -9.48 -9.79 14.38
C LEU A 197 -10.65 -9.89 15.38
N ALA A 198 -11.14 -8.75 15.84
CA ALA A 198 -12.19 -8.66 16.83
C ALA A 198 -13.59 -8.67 16.21
N GLY A 199 -14.51 -9.44 16.80
CA GLY A 199 -15.93 -9.39 16.49
C GLY A 199 -16.30 -9.97 15.13
N VAL A 200 -15.50 -10.89 14.58
CA VAL A 200 -15.76 -11.59 13.32
C VAL A 200 -15.68 -13.10 13.46
N THR A 201 -16.37 -13.78 12.56
CA THR A 201 -16.21 -15.21 12.27
C THR A 201 -15.84 -15.36 10.80
N ALA A 202 -15.35 -16.53 10.39
CA ALA A 202 -15.05 -16.80 8.98
C ALA A 202 -16.29 -16.59 8.10
N GLU A 203 -17.45 -17.01 8.56
CA GLU A 203 -18.73 -16.84 7.89
C GLU A 203 -19.08 -15.35 7.74
N SER A 204 -18.99 -14.55 8.82
CA SER A 204 -19.32 -13.12 8.75
C SER A 204 -18.38 -12.33 7.85
N MET A 205 -17.11 -12.75 7.75
CA MET A 205 -16.14 -12.20 6.81
C MET A 205 -16.46 -12.57 5.36
N ALA A 206 -16.84 -13.84 5.13
CA ALA A 206 -17.27 -14.34 3.82
C ALA A 206 -18.55 -13.64 3.35
N ASP A 207 -19.54 -13.48 4.24
CA ASP A 207 -20.78 -12.75 3.96
C ASP A 207 -20.51 -11.31 3.53
N GLU A 208 -19.63 -10.60 4.25
CA GLU A 208 -19.27 -9.22 3.93
C GLU A 208 -18.63 -9.10 2.55
N VAL A 209 -17.63 -9.95 2.24
CA VAL A 209 -16.91 -9.92 0.98
C VAL A 209 -17.83 -10.29 -0.18
N THR A 210 -18.69 -11.30 -0.02
CA THR A 210 -19.69 -11.69 -1.02
C THR A 210 -20.69 -10.57 -1.29
N ALA A 211 -21.26 -9.99 -0.23
CA ALA A 211 -22.23 -8.90 -0.35
C ALA A 211 -21.66 -7.66 -1.04
N ASN A 212 -20.36 -7.43 -0.92
CA ASN A 212 -19.66 -6.26 -1.45
C ASN A 212 -18.77 -6.57 -2.68
N ALA A 213 -18.83 -7.78 -3.26
CA ALA A 213 -17.94 -8.20 -4.34
C ALA A 213 -17.81 -7.16 -5.46
N LYS A 214 -18.94 -6.57 -5.90
CA LYS A 214 -18.91 -5.52 -6.92
C LYS A 214 -18.24 -4.24 -6.46
N ALA A 215 -18.49 -3.80 -5.23
CA ALA A 215 -17.90 -2.57 -4.67
C ALA A 215 -16.40 -2.73 -4.39
N PHE A 216 -15.98 -3.92 -4.00
CA PHE A 216 -14.61 -4.24 -3.62
C PHE A 216 -13.69 -4.59 -4.81
N SER A 217 -14.25 -4.66 -6.03
CA SER A 217 -13.44 -4.96 -7.22
C SER A 217 -12.40 -3.87 -7.50
N LEU A 218 -11.18 -4.28 -7.77
CA LEU A 218 -10.10 -3.41 -8.24
C LEU A 218 -10.43 -2.74 -9.58
N ASP A 219 -11.35 -3.28 -10.37
CA ASP A 219 -11.80 -2.64 -11.62
C ASP A 219 -12.39 -1.23 -11.36
N ASN A 220 -12.95 -0.98 -10.17
CA ASN A 220 -13.47 0.34 -9.78
C ASN A 220 -12.38 1.39 -9.50
N THR A 221 -11.14 0.97 -9.34
CA THR A 221 -10.01 1.86 -9.03
C THR A 221 -9.28 2.36 -10.27
N ILE A 222 -9.51 1.72 -11.43
CA ILE A 222 -8.72 1.93 -12.66
C ILE A 222 -8.68 3.40 -13.06
N ASP A 223 -9.82 4.08 -13.11
CA ASP A 223 -9.91 5.48 -13.57
C ASP A 223 -9.11 6.42 -12.66
N GLY A 224 -9.26 6.29 -11.35
CA GLY A 224 -8.52 7.10 -10.38
C GLY A 224 -7.02 6.81 -10.40
N LEU A 225 -6.63 5.55 -10.51
CA LEU A 225 -5.22 5.14 -10.56
C LEU A 225 -4.49 5.62 -11.83
N THR A 226 -5.19 6.03 -12.89
CA THR A 226 -4.54 6.71 -14.03
C THR A 226 -3.90 8.04 -13.64
N GLN A 227 -4.33 8.67 -12.55
CA GLN A 227 -3.90 9.99 -12.09
C GLN A 227 -2.70 9.95 -11.13
N VAL A 228 -2.36 8.78 -10.59
CA VAL A 228 -1.34 8.62 -9.54
C VAL A 228 -0.17 7.78 -10.06
N PRO A 229 1.10 8.16 -9.81
CA PRO A 229 2.23 7.27 -10.03
C PRO A 229 2.04 5.96 -9.28
N LEU A 230 2.15 4.82 -9.97
CA LEU A 230 1.84 3.52 -9.43
C LEU A 230 3.01 2.54 -9.58
N LEU A 231 3.41 1.90 -8.48
CA LEU A 231 4.30 0.75 -8.47
C LEU A 231 3.50 -0.50 -8.15
N VAL A 232 3.53 -1.50 -9.02
CA VAL A 232 2.87 -2.79 -8.83
C VAL A 232 3.93 -3.88 -8.72
N LEU A 233 4.01 -4.50 -7.55
CA LEU A 233 4.91 -5.60 -7.23
C LEU A 233 4.10 -6.88 -7.14
N SER A 234 4.44 -7.89 -7.94
CA SER A 234 3.75 -9.19 -7.98
C SER A 234 4.72 -10.34 -7.75
N SER A 235 4.22 -11.44 -7.23
CA SER A 235 4.98 -12.67 -6.93
C SER A 235 4.26 -13.91 -7.48
N ASP A 236 4.88 -15.10 -7.33
CA ASP A 236 4.32 -16.40 -7.75
C ASP A 236 3.28 -16.93 -6.73
N ASP A 237 2.44 -16.04 -6.21
CA ASP A 237 1.44 -16.29 -5.16
C ASP A 237 0.02 -16.54 -5.69
N GLY A 238 -0.13 -16.62 -7.00
CA GLY A 238 -1.43 -16.77 -7.67
C GLY A 238 -2.17 -15.44 -7.93
N LEU A 239 -1.71 -14.29 -7.39
CA LEU A 239 -2.34 -12.97 -7.58
C LEU A 239 -1.75 -12.20 -8.77
N ALA A 240 -0.60 -12.63 -9.30
CA ALA A 240 0.07 -11.97 -10.42
C ALA A 240 -0.83 -11.75 -11.67
N PRO A 241 -1.72 -12.67 -12.06
CA PRO A 241 -2.64 -12.45 -13.19
C PRO A 241 -3.57 -11.25 -12.96
N THR A 242 -4.09 -11.07 -11.74
CA THR A 242 -4.94 -9.92 -11.35
C THR A 242 -4.16 -8.62 -11.40
N ALA A 243 -2.95 -8.61 -10.85
CA ALA A 243 -2.04 -7.46 -10.94
C ALA A 243 -1.75 -7.07 -12.40
N GLY A 244 -1.45 -8.06 -13.26
CA GLY A 244 -1.23 -7.84 -14.68
C GLY A 244 -2.45 -7.32 -15.44
N LYS A 245 -3.66 -7.78 -15.08
CA LYS A 245 -4.93 -7.27 -15.62
C LYS A 245 -5.12 -5.79 -15.25
N LEU A 246 -4.91 -5.44 -13.98
CA LEU A 246 -5.02 -4.07 -13.49
C LEU A 246 -4.05 -3.13 -14.21
N VAL A 247 -2.77 -3.48 -14.31
CA VAL A 247 -1.74 -2.70 -15.01
C VAL A 247 -2.12 -2.45 -16.47
N LYS A 248 -2.57 -3.50 -17.18
CA LYS A 248 -3.01 -3.38 -18.59
C LYS A 248 -4.23 -2.47 -18.72
N ALA A 249 -5.20 -2.57 -17.82
CA ALA A 249 -6.41 -1.77 -17.84
C ALA A 249 -6.11 -0.28 -17.58
N ILE A 250 -5.23 0.04 -16.62
CA ILE A 250 -4.78 1.41 -16.35
C ILE A 250 -4.03 1.97 -17.56
N ALA A 251 -3.12 1.21 -18.17
CA ALA A 251 -2.39 1.63 -19.37
C ALA A 251 -3.33 1.88 -20.55
N ALA A 252 -4.34 1.03 -20.76
CA ALA A 252 -5.35 1.19 -21.82
C ALA A 252 -6.19 2.47 -21.65
N LYS A 253 -6.35 2.97 -20.43
CA LYS A 253 -7.02 4.25 -20.11
C LYS A 253 -6.09 5.46 -20.09
N GLY A 254 -4.84 5.30 -20.53
CA GLY A 254 -3.88 6.40 -20.65
C GLY A 254 -3.03 6.66 -19.39
N GLY A 255 -3.10 5.80 -18.39
CA GLY A 255 -2.20 5.86 -17.22
C GLY A 255 -0.77 5.58 -17.64
N GLN A 256 0.09 6.61 -17.60
CA GLN A 256 1.47 6.53 -18.13
C GLN A 256 2.54 6.35 -17.05
N LYS A 257 2.15 6.42 -15.78
CA LYS A 257 3.09 6.39 -14.65
C LYS A 257 2.99 5.07 -13.88
N VAL A 258 2.87 3.95 -14.58
CA VAL A 258 2.82 2.62 -13.97
C VAL A 258 4.15 1.90 -14.17
N THR A 259 4.77 1.53 -13.06
CA THR A 259 5.92 0.62 -13.00
C THR A 259 5.45 -0.72 -12.49
N SER A 260 5.78 -1.81 -13.17
CA SER A 260 5.44 -3.17 -12.72
C SER A 260 6.70 -4.01 -12.62
N VAL A 261 6.86 -4.70 -11.48
CA VAL A 261 7.97 -5.62 -11.22
C VAL A 261 7.38 -6.94 -10.73
N HIS A 262 7.91 -8.04 -11.24
CA HIS A 262 7.55 -9.40 -10.83
C HIS A 262 8.79 -10.11 -10.28
N ALA A 263 8.61 -10.86 -9.20
CA ALA A 263 9.64 -11.72 -8.62
C ALA A 263 9.11 -13.14 -8.44
N ALA A 264 9.96 -14.13 -8.73
CA ALA A 264 9.65 -15.54 -8.49
C ALA A 264 9.86 -15.87 -6.99
N THR A 265 8.89 -15.48 -6.16
CA THR A 265 8.92 -15.62 -4.71
C THR A 265 7.51 -15.86 -4.16
N ASP A 266 7.41 -16.14 -2.87
CA ASP A 266 6.15 -16.34 -2.17
C ASP A 266 5.38 -15.03 -1.93
N HIS A 267 4.15 -15.15 -1.38
CA HIS A 267 3.28 -14.01 -1.06
C HIS A 267 3.92 -13.00 -0.10
N GLY A 268 4.73 -13.46 0.85
CA GLY A 268 5.45 -12.63 1.85
C GLY A 268 6.75 -12.03 1.32
N TRP A 269 7.17 -12.41 0.10
CA TRP A 269 8.49 -12.07 -0.45
C TRP A 269 9.65 -12.55 0.42
N SER A 270 9.50 -13.71 1.05
CA SER A 270 10.36 -14.19 2.16
C SER A 270 11.83 -14.30 1.78
N ASP A 271 12.15 -14.73 0.58
CA ASP A 271 13.52 -14.86 0.05
C ASP A 271 13.95 -13.67 -0.84
N HIS A 272 13.08 -12.65 -1.00
CA HIS A 272 13.31 -11.48 -1.86
C HIS A 272 13.09 -10.13 -1.14
N ARG A 273 13.21 -10.08 0.21
CA ARG A 273 12.97 -8.85 0.99
C ARG A 273 13.90 -7.70 0.57
N ILE A 274 15.17 -7.97 0.34
CA ILE A 274 16.14 -6.96 -0.14
C ILE A 274 15.73 -6.40 -1.51
N LEU A 275 15.25 -7.26 -2.42
CA LEU A 275 14.76 -6.82 -3.72
C LEU A 275 13.51 -5.94 -3.58
N LEU A 276 12.54 -6.37 -2.74
CA LEU A 276 11.33 -5.61 -2.45
C LEU A 276 11.67 -4.21 -1.93
N GLU A 277 12.45 -4.14 -0.86
CA GLU A 277 12.85 -2.88 -0.22
C GLU A 277 13.63 -1.98 -1.17
N SER A 278 14.60 -2.55 -1.91
CA SER A 278 15.41 -1.80 -2.88
C SER A 278 14.55 -1.20 -3.99
N THR A 279 13.60 -1.98 -4.51
CA THR A 279 12.71 -1.53 -5.58
C THR A 279 11.84 -0.38 -5.09
N ILE A 280 11.27 -0.50 -3.89
CA ILE A 280 10.42 0.53 -3.30
C ILE A 280 11.22 1.81 -3.02
N ILE A 281 12.38 1.71 -2.37
CA ILE A 281 13.20 2.88 -2.03
C ILE A 281 13.69 3.61 -3.29
N ASN A 282 14.16 2.88 -4.30
CA ASN A 282 14.59 3.48 -5.56
C ASN A 282 13.42 4.16 -6.29
N TRP A 283 12.22 3.57 -6.25
CA TRP A 283 11.04 4.16 -6.85
C TRP A 283 10.59 5.42 -6.11
N LEU A 284 10.55 5.39 -4.77
CA LEU A 284 10.22 6.55 -3.93
C LEU A 284 11.20 7.71 -4.18
N ALA A 285 12.49 7.43 -4.38
CA ALA A 285 13.50 8.45 -4.68
C ALA A 285 13.24 9.17 -6.02
N GLY A 286 12.52 8.56 -6.94
CA GLY A 286 12.12 9.14 -8.23
C GLY A 286 10.81 9.95 -8.18
N LEU A 287 10.10 10.00 -7.05
CA LEU A 287 8.88 10.81 -6.91
C LEU A 287 9.23 12.26 -6.57
N HIS A 288 8.69 13.21 -7.34
CA HIS A 288 8.94 14.65 -7.20
C HIS A 288 7.65 15.43 -7.07
#